data_678afd6ec2b396db4cfaf06b4ea87039
#
_entry.id   678afd6ec2b396db4cfaf06b4ea87039
#
_cell.length_a   1.000
_cell.length_b   1.000
_cell.length_c   1.000
_cell.angle_alpha   90.00
_cell.angle_beta   90.00
_cell.angle_gamma   90.00
#
_symmetry.space_group_name_H-M   'P 1'
#
loop_
_entity.id
_entity.type
_entity.pdbx_description
1 polymer ?
#
loop_
_entity_poly.entity_id
_entity_poly.type
_entity_poly.pdbx_seq_one_letter_code
_entity_poly.pdbx_strand_id
1 'polypeptide(L)'
;MAIPNYTPDNVLLADAKTGFIPAETGNLVVKDVMQGSAVMQLAKAEEMTAPKKTFTYLADGLGAYWVSETERIQTSKPQYLQAEMEAKKVGVIIPLSKEFLRYTAKDFFNEVRPLIAETFYKKFDAAALFGTDSPYGASGTSIFEGATTEGNIVADTGNLYADANDALIAIEENDNDPNGILSTRSFRGKLRGAVDTNGQPIFDGQNELLGLPIAYTQGASFDKTKAQALFGDWDYARYGILQGIEYAISEDATLTTLTADDATGQPVSLFERDMFALRATMHVAFMNVKPDAFAAIGPVTPGE
;
A
#
# COMPACT_ATOMS: atom_id res chain seq x y z
N MET A 1 38.11 -19.95 18.05
CA MET A 1 37.45 -20.22 16.79
C MET A 1 36.53 -19.04 16.53
N ALA A 2 36.79 -18.19 15.56
CA ALA A 2 35.93 -17.06 15.27
C ALA A 2 34.63 -17.60 14.71
N ILE A 3 33.50 -17.24 15.33
CA ILE A 3 32.17 -17.54 14.82
C ILE A 3 32.04 -16.79 13.49
N PRO A 4 31.73 -17.48 12.37
CA PRO A 4 31.55 -16.79 11.12
C PRO A 4 30.48 -15.70 11.30
N ASN A 5 30.82 -14.48 10.96
CA ASN A 5 29.92 -13.34 10.98
C ASN A 5 28.85 -13.59 9.91
N TYR A 6 27.68 -14.00 10.30
CA TYR A 6 26.56 -14.06 9.37
C TYR A 6 26.07 -12.66 9.07
N THR A 7 25.70 -12.45 7.83
CA THR A 7 25.12 -11.19 7.38
C THR A 7 23.85 -10.85 8.16
N PRO A 8 23.44 -9.56 8.25
CA PRO A 8 22.25 -9.13 8.99
C PRO A 8 20.93 -9.80 8.56
N ASP A 9 20.98 -10.65 7.53
CA ASP A 9 19.80 -11.38 7.05
C ASP A 9 19.47 -12.66 7.85
N ASN A 10 20.32 -13.02 8.82
CA ASN A 10 20.12 -14.19 9.70
C ASN A 10 19.92 -13.74 11.14
N VAL A 11 18.94 -14.32 11.83
CA VAL A 11 18.78 -14.15 13.28
C VAL A 11 19.54 -15.25 13.99
N LEU A 12 20.63 -14.90 14.66
CA LEU A 12 21.46 -15.82 15.43
C LEU A 12 21.23 -15.70 16.93
N LEU A 13 21.59 -16.74 17.70
CA LEU A 13 21.56 -16.70 19.17
C LEU A 13 22.46 -15.58 19.73
N ALA A 14 23.56 -15.23 19.03
CA ALA A 14 24.45 -14.15 19.43
C ALA A 14 23.75 -12.77 19.32
N ASP A 15 22.93 -12.56 18.31
CA ASP A 15 22.14 -11.33 18.12
C ASP A 15 21.04 -11.21 19.19
N ALA A 16 20.47 -12.36 19.58
CA ALA A 16 19.50 -12.44 20.65
C ALA A 16 20.11 -12.09 22.04
N LYS A 17 21.40 -12.40 22.25
CA LYS A 17 22.08 -12.05 23.51
C LYS A 17 22.48 -10.58 23.64
N THR A 18 22.56 -9.85 22.53
CA THR A 18 23.00 -8.44 22.51
C THR A 18 21.89 -7.42 22.77
N GLY A 19 20.74 -7.82 23.30
CA GLY A 19 19.71 -6.87 23.72
C GLY A 19 18.26 -7.24 23.38
N PHE A 20 18.05 -8.35 22.67
CA PHE A 20 16.72 -8.78 22.23
C PHE A 20 16.00 -9.71 23.21
N ILE A 21 16.75 -10.28 24.20
CA ILE A 21 16.15 -11.11 25.24
C ILE A 21 16.46 -10.48 26.60
N PRO A 22 15.54 -9.77 27.19
CA PRO A 22 15.64 -9.38 28.58
C PRO A 22 15.56 -10.64 29.47
N ALA A 23 16.43 -10.74 30.45
CA ALA A 23 16.58 -11.93 31.32
C ALA A 23 15.34 -12.25 32.19
N GLU A 24 14.43 -11.31 32.35
CA GLU A 24 13.11 -11.47 32.93
C GLU A 24 12.21 -10.39 32.31
N THR A 25 11.50 -10.72 31.24
CA THR A 25 10.45 -9.85 30.74
C THR A 25 9.15 -10.59 30.72
N GLY A 26 8.24 -10.12 31.50
CA GLY A 26 6.87 -10.13 31.11
C GLY A 26 6.82 -9.50 29.70
N ASN A 27 6.17 -10.20 28.74
CA ASN A 27 5.99 -9.82 27.37
C ASN A 27 5.58 -8.34 27.23
N LEU A 28 6.53 -7.43 27.17
CA LEU A 28 6.33 -6.13 26.62
C LEU A 28 6.37 -6.26 25.08
N VAL A 29 5.45 -7.06 24.58
CA VAL A 29 5.03 -6.94 23.20
C VAL A 29 4.39 -5.56 23.16
N VAL A 30 5.16 -4.55 22.76
CA VAL A 30 4.59 -3.36 22.15
C VAL A 30 3.86 -3.91 20.95
N LYS A 31 2.59 -4.28 21.14
CA LYS A 31 1.67 -4.50 20.05
C LYS A 31 1.52 -3.16 19.38
N ASP A 32 2.44 -2.85 18.47
CA ASP A 32 2.13 -1.90 17.43
C ASP A 32 0.81 -2.38 16.84
N VAL A 33 -0.19 -1.56 16.96
CA VAL A 33 -1.52 -1.88 16.45
C VAL A 33 -1.33 -2.13 14.96
N MET A 34 -1.37 -3.40 14.60
CA MET A 34 -1.21 -3.80 13.21
C MET A 34 -2.36 -3.19 12.43
N GLN A 35 -2.06 -2.14 11.73
CA GLN A 35 -2.99 -1.60 10.76
C GLN A 35 -2.96 -2.48 9.53
N GLY A 36 -4.13 -2.98 9.15
CA GLY A 36 -4.32 -3.54 7.82
C GLY A 36 -4.00 -2.48 6.74
N SER A 37 -3.96 -2.90 5.49
CA SER A 37 -3.73 -2.01 4.36
C SER A 37 -4.71 -0.84 4.34
N ALA A 38 -4.22 0.39 4.23
CA ALA A 38 -5.06 1.58 4.12
C ALA A 38 -5.79 1.64 2.77
N VAL A 39 -5.17 1.13 1.71
CA VAL A 39 -5.81 0.96 0.40
C VAL A 39 -6.96 -0.02 0.48
N MET A 40 -6.80 -1.17 1.16
CA MET A 40 -7.86 -2.17 1.30
C MET A 40 -9.04 -1.68 2.15
N GLN A 41 -8.85 -0.65 2.98
CA GLN A 41 -9.95 -0.04 3.76
C GLN A 41 -10.85 0.87 2.92
N LEU A 42 -10.29 1.53 1.92
CA LEU A 42 -11.00 2.50 1.08
C LEU A 42 -11.41 1.91 -0.26
N ALA A 43 -10.52 1.16 -0.90
CA ALA A 43 -10.74 0.59 -2.23
C ALA A 43 -11.71 -0.58 -2.21
N LYS A 44 -12.37 -0.81 -3.34
CA LYS A 44 -13.34 -1.88 -3.50
C LYS A 44 -12.69 -3.24 -3.66
N ALA A 45 -13.10 -4.20 -2.82
CA ALA A 45 -12.63 -5.58 -2.90
C ALA A 45 -13.29 -6.32 -4.08
N GLU A 46 -12.49 -7.06 -4.83
CA GLU A 46 -12.94 -7.93 -5.92
C GLU A 46 -12.51 -9.37 -5.67
N GLU A 47 -13.44 -10.30 -5.78
CA GLU A 47 -13.11 -11.72 -5.69
C GLU A 47 -12.33 -12.18 -6.92
N MET A 48 -11.22 -12.87 -6.70
CA MET A 48 -10.40 -13.44 -7.75
C MET A 48 -10.33 -14.96 -7.61
N THR A 49 -10.71 -15.66 -8.67
CA THR A 49 -10.58 -17.13 -8.79
C THR A 49 -9.51 -17.55 -9.79
N ALA A 50 -9.02 -16.59 -10.57
CA ALA A 50 -7.98 -16.78 -11.57
C ALA A 50 -6.91 -15.68 -11.45
N PRO A 51 -5.67 -15.91 -11.91
CA PRO A 51 -4.59 -14.92 -11.85
C PRO A 51 -4.89 -13.61 -12.58
N LYS A 52 -5.78 -13.64 -13.57
CA LYS A 52 -6.25 -12.47 -14.32
C LYS A 52 -7.76 -12.37 -14.26
N LYS A 53 -8.27 -11.16 -14.07
CA LYS A 53 -9.68 -10.82 -14.16
C LYS A 53 -9.85 -9.64 -15.09
N THR A 54 -10.70 -9.80 -16.12
CA THR A 54 -10.98 -8.76 -17.09
C THR A 54 -12.32 -8.10 -16.77
N PHE A 55 -12.34 -6.79 -16.73
CA PHE A 55 -13.53 -5.97 -16.57
C PHE A 55 -13.85 -5.31 -17.90
N THR A 56 -15.08 -5.45 -18.35
CA THR A 56 -15.57 -4.73 -19.52
C THR A 56 -16.48 -3.61 -19.02
N TYR A 57 -16.15 -2.37 -19.34
CA TYR A 57 -16.95 -1.21 -18.98
C TYR A 57 -17.24 -0.35 -20.21
N LEU A 58 -18.32 0.41 -20.12
CA LEU A 58 -18.72 1.35 -21.17
C LEU A 58 -17.86 2.60 -21.06
N ALA A 59 -17.06 2.88 -22.06
CA ALA A 59 -16.16 4.03 -22.07
C ALA A 59 -16.84 5.32 -22.52
N ASP A 60 -17.84 5.19 -23.40
CA ASP A 60 -18.55 6.33 -23.93
C ASP A 60 -20.06 6.08 -23.92
N GLY A 61 -20.80 7.12 -23.56
CA GLY A 61 -22.25 7.04 -23.42
C GLY A 61 -22.95 6.90 -24.77
N LEU A 62 -24.24 6.59 -24.71
CA LEU A 62 -25.10 6.63 -25.89
C LEU A 62 -25.46 8.09 -26.20
N GLY A 63 -25.20 8.52 -27.42
CA GLY A 63 -25.71 9.82 -27.89
C GLY A 63 -27.22 9.81 -28.01
N ALA A 64 -27.87 10.82 -27.44
CA ALA A 64 -29.28 11.08 -27.63
C ALA A 64 -29.45 12.38 -28.42
N TYR A 65 -30.34 12.37 -29.38
CA TYR A 65 -30.54 13.50 -30.31
C TYR A 65 -32.01 13.92 -30.27
N TRP A 66 -32.22 15.25 -30.29
CA TRP A 66 -33.53 15.81 -30.50
C TRP A 66 -33.90 15.66 -31.97
N VAL A 67 -35.09 15.14 -32.28
CA VAL A 67 -35.50 14.86 -33.65
C VAL A 67 -36.86 15.50 -33.85
N SER A 68 -36.99 16.25 -34.93
CA SER A 68 -38.28 16.83 -35.34
C SER A 68 -39.19 15.79 -35.98
N GLU A 69 -40.49 16.12 -36.12
CA GLU A 69 -41.46 15.22 -36.74
C GLU A 69 -41.04 14.91 -38.20
N THR A 70 -40.98 13.62 -38.55
CA THR A 70 -40.50 13.08 -39.83
C THR A 70 -39.00 13.14 -40.10
N GLU A 71 -38.18 13.61 -39.14
CA GLU A 71 -36.75 13.62 -39.25
C GLU A 71 -36.13 12.25 -38.91
N ARG A 72 -34.98 11.94 -39.52
CA ARG A 72 -34.30 10.65 -39.33
C ARG A 72 -33.58 10.60 -37.97
N ILE A 73 -33.89 9.62 -37.11
CA ILE A 73 -33.17 9.40 -35.88
C ILE A 73 -31.76 8.93 -36.17
N GLN A 74 -30.78 9.56 -35.53
CA GLN A 74 -29.38 9.19 -35.65
C GLN A 74 -29.08 7.95 -34.79
N THR A 75 -28.12 7.12 -35.26
CA THR A 75 -27.67 5.93 -34.55
C THR A 75 -26.47 6.26 -33.66
N SER A 76 -26.50 5.75 -32.46
CA SER A 76 -25.34 5.82 -31.53
C SER A 76 -24.78 4.42 -31.31
N LYS A 77 -23.44 4.32 -31.22
CA LYS A 77 -22.76 3.05 -30.98
C LYS A 77 -21.98 3.15 -29.66
N PRO A 78 -22.28 2.27 -28.68
CA PRO A 78 -21.53 2.24 -27.45
C PRO A 78 -20.08 1.75 -27.70
N GLN A 79 -19.12 2.33 -27.00
CA GLN A 79 -17.75 1.87 -26.97
C GLN A 79 -17.48 1.12 -25.65
N TYR A 80 -16.96 -0.09 -25.76
CA TYR A 80 -16.58 -0.90 -24.62
C TYR A 80 -15.07 -0.93 -24.51
N LEU A 81 -14.55 -0.62 -23.34
CA LEU A 81 -13.16 -0.80 -22.99
C LEU A 81 -13.01 -1.99 -22.04
N GLN A 82 -11.83 -2.60 -22.06
CA GLN A 82 -11.48 -3.69 -21.17
C GLN A 82 -10.31 -3.25 -20.31
N ALA A 83 -10.46 -3.43 -19.00
CA ALA A 83 -9.39 -3.29 -18.03
C ALA A 83 -9.06 -4.66 -17.45
N GLU A 84 -7.78 -4.95 -17.30
CA GLU A 84 -7.29 -6.21 -16.77
C GLU A 84 -6.65 -6.00 -15.41
N MET A 85 -7.04 -6.80 -14.43
CA MET A 85 -6.44 -6.87 -13.12
C MET A 85 -5.68 -8.19 -12.99
N GLU A 86 -4.39 -8.13 -12.73
CA GLU A 86 -3.50 -9.28 -12.63
C GLU A 86 -2.95 -9.43 -11.21
N ALA A 87 -3.12 -10.64 -10.62
CA ALA A 87 -2.56 -10.94 -9.31
C ALA A 87 -1.05 -11.16 -9.40
N LYS A 88 -0.30 -10.45 -8.56
CA LYS A 88 1.15 -10.55 -8.45
C LYS A 88 1.54 -11.14 -7.11
N LYS A 89 2.65 -11.86 -7.10
CA LYS A 89 3.17 -12.53 -5.93
C LYS A 89 4.08 -11.61 -5.14
N VAL A 90 3.79 -11.44 -3.84
CA VAL A 90 4.72 -10.90 -2.86
C VAL A 90 5.16 -12.01 -1.92
N GLY A 91 6.43 -12.01 -1.52
CA GLY A 91 6.94 -13.05 -0.64
C GLY A 91 8.19 -12.64 0.09
N VAL A 92 8.43 -13.31 1.23
CA VAL A 92 9.62 -13.15 2.06
C VAL A 92 10.09 -14.53 2.52
N ILE A 93 11.40 -14.67 2.67
CA ILE A 93 12.03 -15.84 3.29
C ILE A 93 12.83 -15.35 4.48
N ILE A 94 12.61 -15.95 5.64
CA ILE A 94 13.29 -15.63 6.90
C ILE A 94 14.07 -16.87 7.33
N PRO A 95 15.40 -16.89 7.16
CA PRO A 95 16.26 -17.97 7.67
C PRO A 95 16.49 -17.80 9.16
N LEU A 96 16.44 -18.90 9.90
CA LEU A 96 16.55 -18.97 11.35
C LEU A 96 17.40 -20.16 11.78
N SER A 97 18.19 -19.97 12.84
CA SER A 97 18.91 -21.08 13.47
C SER A 97 17.97 -21.92 14.34
N LYS A 98 18.11 -23.24 14.32
CA LYS A 98 17.34 -24.14 15.19
C LYS A 98 17.69 -23.93 16.67
N GLU A 99 18.92 -23.53 16.97
CA GLU A 99 19.31 -23.21 18.35
C GLU A 99 18.56 -21.99 18.88
N PHE A 100 18.38 -20.95 18.05
CA PHE A 100 17.59 -19.78 18.40
C PHE A 100 16.16 -20.20 18.80
N LEU A 101 15.52 -21.03 17.98
CA LEU A 101 14.15 -21.48 18.24
C LEU A 101 14.05 -22.32 19.51
N ARG A 102 15.05 -23.19 19.76
CA ARG A 102 15.05 -24.11 20.92
C ARG A 102 15.22 -23.39 22.24
N TYR A 103 16.02 -22.33 22.27
CA TYR A 103 16.40 -21.66 23.53
C TYR A 103 15.66 -20.35 23.79
N THR A 104 15.09 -19.71 22.76
CA THR A 104 14.63 -18.32 22.88
C THR A 104 13.14 -18.12 22.72
N ALA A 105 12.46 -18.88 21.87
CA ALA A 105 11.10 -18.49 21.47
C ALA A 105 10.16 -19.67 21.26
N LYS A 106 9.42 -20.02 22.30
CA LYS A 106 8.27 -20.92 22.14
C LYS A 106 7.16 -20.32 21.28
N ASP A 107 7.09 -19.00 21.20
CA ASP A 107 6.03 -18.24 20.49
C ASP A 107 6.50 -17.42 19.29
N PHE A 108 7.75 -17.61 18.82
CA PHE A 108 8.35 -16.86 17.72
C PHE A 108 7.44 -16.77 16.48
N PHE A 109 6.83 -17.88 16.09
CA PHE A 109 5.94 -17.88 14.91
C PHE A 109 4.69 -17.02 15.10
N ASN A 110 4.17 -16.95 16.33
CA ASN A 110 3.01 -16.11 16.62
C ASN A 110 3.36 -14.62 16.63
N GLU A 111 4.60 -14.28 16.95
CA GLU A 111 5.09 -12.90 16.92
C GLU A 111 5.47 -12.45 15.51
N VAL A 112 6.06 -13.34 14.71
CA VAL A 112 6.56 -12.98 13.37
C VAL A 112 5.46 -12.94 12.31
N ARG A 113 4.45 -13.82 12.40
CA ARG A 113 3.32 -13.83 11.44
C ARG A 113 2.66 -12.46 11.25
N PRO A 114 2.30 -11.74 12.33
CA PRO A 114 1.72 -10.42 12.18
C PRO A 114 2.66 -9.39 11.57
N LEU A 115 3.97 -9.46 11.87
CA LEU A 115 4.97 -8.56 11.28
C LEU A 115 5.14 -8.80 9.76
N ILE A 116 5.07 -10.06 9.34
CA ILE A 116 5.08 -10.43 7.92
C ILE A 116 3.83 -9.85 7.22
N ALA A 117 2.66 -10.03 7.82
CA ALA A 117 1.41 -9.50 7.26
C ALA A 117 1.48 -7.97 7.12
N GLU A 118 1.94 -7.27 8.15
CA GLU A 118 2.13 -5.82 8.12
C GLU A 118 3.09 -5.39 7.02
N THR A 119 4.21 -6.10 6.85
CA THR A 119 5.20 -5.81 5.81
C THR A 119 4.61 -6.00 4.41
N PHE A 120 3.80 -7.05 4.20
CA PHE A 120 3.13 -7.28 2.92
C PHE A 120 2.11 -6.19 2.61
N TYR A 121 1.29 -5.79 3.58
CA TYR A 121 0.35 -4.70 3.40
C TYR A 121 1.04 -3.36 3.13
N LYS A 122 2.13 -3.06 3.83
CA LYS A 122 2.93 -1.85 3.56
C LYS A 122 3.50 -1.84 2.15
N LYS A 123 4.02 -2.98 1.68
CA LYS A 123 4.56 -3.09 0.31
C LYS A 123 3.47 -2.96 -0.74
N PHE A 124 2.30 -3.54 -0.49
CA PHE A 124 1.12 -3.39 -1.35
C PHE A 124 0.65 -1.94 -1.41
N ASP A 125 0.48 -1.28 -0.25
CA ASP A 125 0.06 0.12 -0.19
C ASP A 125 1.04 1.04 -0.93
N ALA A 126 2.35 0.87 -0.75
CA ALA A 126 3.36 1.66 -1.44
C ALA A 126 3.30 1.49 -2.97
N ALA A 127 3.05 0.27 -3.44
CA ALA A 127 2.89 -0.01 -4.86
C ALA A 127 1.58 0.56 -5.43
N ALA A 128 0.47 0.42 -4.72
CA ALA A 128 -0.85 0.90 -5.16
C ALA A 128 -0.96 2.42 -5.12
N LEU A 129 -0.41 3.08 -4.09
CA LEU A 129 -0.52 4.53 -3.93
C LEU A 129 0.46 5.30 -4.81
N PHE A 130 1.73 4.90 -4.82
CA PHE A 130 2.82 5.69 -5.41
C PHE A 130 3.61 4.99 -6.51
N GLY A 131 3.22 3.77 -6.89
CA GLY A 131 3.94 2.99 -7.89
C GLY A 131 5.33 2.50 -7.44
N THR A 132 5.66 2.61 -6.15
CA THR A 132 6.98 2.23 -5.64
C THR A 132 7.19 0.72 -5.78
N ASP A 133 8.14 0.32 -6.64
CA ASP A 133 8.41 -1.08 -7.01
C ASP A 133 7.13 -1.84 -7.44
N SER A 134 6.22 -1.15 -8.12
CA SER A 134 4.94 -1.71 -8.51
C SER A 134 5.10 -2.82 -9.56
N PRO A 135 4.57 -4.01 -9.33
CA PRO A 135 4.59 -5.10 -10.31
C PRO A 135 3.39 -5.07 -11.26
N TYR A 136 2.47 -4.10 -11.11
CA TYR A 136 1.17 -4.11 -11.82
C TYR A 136 1.22 -3.58 -13.25
N GLY A 137 2.30 -2.90 -13.65
CA GLY A 137 2.50 -2.38 -15.00
C GLY A 137 1.50 -1.26 -15.36
N ALA A 138 1.29 -1.06 -16.66
CA ALA A 138 0.45 0.04 -17.17
C ALA A 138 -1.04 -0.10 -16.83
N SER A 139 -1.54 -1.33 -16.65
CA SER A 139 -2.94 -1.57 -16.25
C SER A 139 -3.20 -1.29 -14.76
N GLY A 140 -2.14 -1.26 -13.97
CA GLY A 140 -2.19 -1.00 -12.53
C GLY A 140 -1.50 0.31 -12.17
N THR A 141 -1.72 1.36 -12.96
CA THR A 141 -1.21 2.70 -12.65
C THR A 141 -1.54 3.07 -11.22
N SER A 142 -0.54 3.49 -10.46
CA SER A 142 -0.74 3.89 -9.08
C SER A 142 -1.68 5.11 -9.00
N ILE A 143 -2.29 5.29 -7.84
CA ILE A 143 -3.23 6.41 -7.64
C ILE A 143 -2.53 7.75 -7.88
N PHE A 144 -1.33 7.94 -7.33
CA PHE A 144 -0.57 9.17 -7.49
C PHE A 144 -0.09 9.39 -8.93
N GLU A 145 0.39 8.35 -9.61
CA GLU A 145 0.80 8.47 -11.02
C GLU A 145 -0.39 8.77 -11.94
N GLY A 146 -1.55 8.17 -11.65
CA GLY A 146 -2.80 8.49 -12.33
C GLY A 146 -3.17 9.96 -12.17
N ALA A 147 -3.26 10.46 -10.94
CA ALA A 147 -3.53 11.87 -10.65
C ALA A 147 -2.49 12.82 -11.28
N THR A 148 -1.22 12.42 -11.34
CA THR A 148 -0.16 13.21 -11.99
C THR A 148 -0.36 13.29 -13.49
N THR A 149 -0.73 12.19 -14.13
CA THR A 149 -0.94 12.12 -15.59
C THR A 149 -2.13 12.99 -16.03
N GLU A 150 -3.18 13.02 -15.21
CA GLU A 150 -4.38 13.83 -15.46
C GLU A 150 -4.21 15.31 -15.03
N GLY A 151 -3.11 15.64 -14.36
CA GLY A 151 -2.84 17.01 -13.91
C GLY A 151 -3.54 17.39 -12.59
N ASN A 152 -4.09 16.44 -11.86
CA ASN A 152 -4.85 16.64 -10.62
C ASN A 152 -3.94 16.74 -9.38
N ILE A 153 -2.79 17.41 -9.51
CA ILE A 153 -1.86 17.64 -8.39
C ILE A 153 -1.97 19.11 -7.97
N VAL A 154 -2.45 19.33 -6.76
CA VAL A 154 -2.56 20.67 -6.15
C VAL A 154 -1.31 20.97 -5.34
N ALA A 155 -0.72 22.16 -5.53
CA ALA A 155 0.42 22.59 -4.73
C ALA A 155 -0.02 22.96 -3.31
N ASP A 156 0.79 22.63 -2.30
CA ASP A 156 0.55 23.08 -0.92
C ASP A 156 0.86 24.59 -0.81
N THR A 157 -0.16 25.41 -0.66
CA THR A 157 -0.03 26.87 -0.48
C THR A 157 0.09 27.25 0.98
N GLY A 158 -0.02 26.30 1.90
CA GLY A 158 -0.09 26.52 3.35
C GLY A 158 -1.50 26.81 3.86
N ASN A 159 -2.48 26.97 2.97
CA ASN A 159 -3.90 27.09 3.32
C ASN A 159 -4.62 25.74 3.05
N LEU A 160 -4.63 24.89 4.07
CA LEU A 160 -5.17 23.54 3.93
C LEU A 160 -6.62 23.49 3.42
N TYR A 161 -7.44 24.50 3.78
CA TYR A 161 -8.83 24.54 3.31
C TYR A 161 -8.91 24.80 1.81
N ALA A 162 -8.16 25.78 1.31
CA ALA A 162 -8.12 26.10 -0.12
C ALA A 162 -7.54 24.92 -0.92
N ASP A 163 -6.39 24.39 -0.49
CA ASP A 163 -5.71 23.29 -1.16
C ASP A 163 -6.59 22.02 -1.24
N ALA A 164 -7.33 21.72 -0.16
CA ALA A 164 -8.26 20.60 -0.14
C ALA A 164 -9.47 20.84 -1.05
N ASN A 165 -10.00 22.07 -1.06
CA ASN A 165 -11.10 22.44 -1.95
C ASN A 165 -10.68 22.34 -3.42
N ASP A 166 -9.50 22.82 -3.78
CA ASP A 166 -8.98 22.76 -5.14
C ASP A 166 -8.75 21.31 -5.60
N ALA A 167 -8.32 20.43 -4.67
CA ALA A 167 -8.20 19.00 -4.95
C ALA A 167 -9.56 18.34 -5.21
N LEU A 168 -10.62 18.74 -4.48
CA LEU A 168 -11.98 18.25 -4.73
C LEU A 168 -12.54 18.79 -6.05
N ILE A 169 -12.33 20.07 -6.35
CA ILE A 169 -12.73 20.68 -7.63
C ILE A 169 -12.12 19.92 -8.80
N ALA A 170 -10.83 19.57 -8.74
CA ALA A 170 -10.16 18.84 -9.81
C ALA A 170 -10.78 17.45 -10.08
N ILE A 171 -11.36 16.80 -9.05
CA ILE A 171 -12.07 15.53 -9.20
C ILE A 171 -13.48 15.75 -9.74
N GLU A 172 -14.20 16.75 -9.20
CA GLU A 172 -15.58 17.07 -9.55
C GLU A 172 -15.71 17.60 -11.00
N GLU A 173 -14.70 18.33 -11.52
CA GLU A 173 -14.64 18.77 -12.92
C GLU A 173 -14.63 17.60 -13.90
N ASN A 174 -14.19 16.41 -13.46
CA ASN A 174 -14.22 15.19 -14.25
C ASN A 174 -15.46 14.31 -13.98
N ASP A 175 -16.53 14.88 -13.45
CA ASP A 175 -17.79 14.17 -13.11
C ASP A 175 -17.59 12.96 -12.17
N ASN A 176 -16.66 13.08 -11.20
CA ASN A 176 -16.46 12.09 -10.16
C ASN A 176 -16.92 12.63 -8.80
N ASP A 177 -17.34 11.74 -7.90
CA ASP A 177 -17.82 12.09 -6.56
C ASP A 177 -16.81 11.55 -5.50
N PRO A 178 -15.94 12.41 -4.97
CA PRO A 178 -14.92 11.98 -4.01
C PRO A 178 -15.58 11.45 -2.74
N ASN A 179 -15.18 10.27 -2.28
CA ASN A 179 -15.77 9.59 -1.13
C ASN A 179 -14.78 9.33 0.02
N GLY A 180 -13.51 9.66 -0.14
CA GLY A 180 -12.53 9.45 0.91
C GLY A 180 -11.19 10.13 0.67
N ILE A 181 -10.45 10.27 1.76
CA ILE A 181 -9.13 10.88 1.80
C ILE A 181 -8.17 9.91 2.45
N LEU A 182 -6.99 9.74 1.87
CA LEU A 182 -5.90 8.97 2.45
C LEU A 182 -4.73 9.88 2.78
N SER A 183 -4.24 9.80 4.01
CA SER A 183 -3.08 10.57 4.43
C SER A 183 -2.30 9.87 5.55
N THR A 184 -1.23 10.49 6.01
CA THR A 184 -0.45 10.02 7.16
C THR A 184 -0.98 10.58 8.47
N ARG A 185 -0.66 9.92 9.59
CA ARG A 185 -1.03 10.41 10.93
C ARG A 185 -0.46 11.82 11.25
N SER A 186 0.66 12.20 10.63
CA SER A 186 1.22 13.54 10.79
C SER A 186 0.34 14.64 10.19
N PHE A 187 -0.51 14.32 9.23
CA PHE A 187 -1.48 15.25 8.64
C PHE A 187 -2.51 15.78 9.65
N ARG A 188 -2.80 15.01 10.72
CA ARG A 188 -3.64 15.48 11.84
C ARG A 188 -3.10 16.76 12.49
N GLY A 189 -1.78 16.94 12.48
CA GLY A 189 -1.17 18.19 12.97
C GLY A 189 -1.55 19.39 12.12
N LYS A 190 -1.60 19.23 10.81
CA LYS A 190 -2.05 20.29 9.88
C LYS A 190 -3.53 20.60 10.06
N LEU A 191 -4.39 19.57 10.22
CA LEU A 191 -5.81 19.78 10.49
C LEU A 191 -6.05 20.60 11.76
N ARG A 192 -5.35 20.27 12.84
CA ARG A 192 -5.47 21.03 14.10
C ARG A 192 -4.88 22.43 14.02
N GLY A 193 -3.89 22.64 13.16
CA GLY A 193 -3.25 23.93 12.95
C GLY A 193 -4.00 24.84 11.96
N ALA A 194 -4.99 24.32 11.25
CA ALA A 194 -5.80 25.10 10.33
C ALA A 194 -6.80 25.95 11.11
N VAL A 195 -6.54 27.26 11.17
CA VAL A 195 -7.35 28.25 11.87
C VAL A 195 -7.81 29.32 10.89
N ASP A 196 -8.95 29.92 11.20
CA ASP A 196 -9.47 31.08 10.45
C ASP A 196 -8.70 32.36 10.81
N THR A 197 -9.08 33.47 10.21
CA THR A 197 -8.48 34.79 10.46
C THR A 197 -8.67 35.28 11.92
N ASN A 198 -9.59 34.67 12.66
CA ASN A 198 -9.86 34.98 14.07
C ASN A 198 -9.16 33.99 15.02
N GLY A 199 -8.40 33.03 14.51
CA GLY A 199 -7.71 32.00 15.29
C GLY A 199 -8.62 30.87 15.77
N GLN A 200 -9.82 30.71 15.19
CA GLN A 200 -10.70 29.60 15.50
C GLN A 200 -10.35 28.39 14.61
N PRO A 201 -10.40 27.16 15.14
CA PRO A 201 -10.19 25.97 14.32
C PRO A 201 -11.24 25.91 13.19
N ILE A 202 -10.77 25.64 11.97
CA ILE A 202 -11.65 25.48 10.80
C ILE A 202 -12.31 24.10 10.83
N PHE A 203 -11.60 23.09 11.38
CA PHE A 203 -12.05 21.70 11.42
C PHE A 203 -12.30 21.25 12.86
N ASP A 204 -13.50 20.74 13.13
CA ASP A 204 -13.89 20.24 14.47
C ASP A 204 -13.40 18.81 14.73
N GLY A 205 -13.03 18.06 13.69
CA GLY A 205 -12.60 16.66 13.77
C GLY A 205 -11.19 16.41 13.23
N GLN A 206 -10.63 15.26 13.59
CA GLN A 206 -9.34 14.79 13.05
C GLN A 206 -9.48 13.66 12.04
N ASN A 207 -10.71 13.20 11.83
CA ASN A 207 -11.03 12.05 10.97
C ASN A 207 -11.88 12.43 9.76
N GLU A 208 -12.24 13.70 9.61
CA GLU A 208 -13.04 14.22 8.51
C GLU A 208 -12.46 15.55 8.03
N LEU A 209 -12.51 15.77 6.72
CA LEU A 209 -12.10 17.00 6.05
C LEU A 209 -13.13 17.29 4.96
N LEU A 210 -13.78 18.47 5.03
CA LEU A 210 -14.85 18.87 4.11
C LEU A 210 -15.99 17.82 3.95
N GLY A 211 -16.30 17.09 5.05
CA GLY A 211 -17.33 16.06 5.07
C GLY A 211 -16.88 14.68 4.57
N LEU A 212 -15.62 14.54 4.16
CA LEU A 212 -15.05 13.27 3.71
C LEU A 212 -14.26 12.59 4.81
N PRO A 213 -14.39 11.27 4.99
CA PRO A 213 -13.62 10.50 5.96
C PRO A 213 -12.15 10.42 5.57
N ILE A 214 -11.26 10.52 6.57
CA ILE A 214 -9.82 10.40 6.37
C ILE A 214 -9.33 9.07 6.91
N ALA A 215 -8.79 8.22 6.03
CA ALA A 215 -8.04 7.04 6.40
C ALA A 215 -6.56 7.40 6.61
N TYR A 216 -5.96 6.87 7.69
CA TYR A 216 -4.57 7.15 8.01
C TYR A 216 -3.70 5.92 7.83
N THR A 217 -2.70 6.04 6.97
CA THR A 217 -1.68 5.00 6.80
C THR A 217 -0.50 5.18 7.74
N GLN A 218 0.28 4.13 7.90
CA GLN A 218 1.58 4.22 8.57
C GLN A 218 2.61 4.84 7.62
N GLY A 219 3.49 5.69 8.18
CA GLY A 219 4.43 6.50 7.40
C GLY A 219 5.37 5.75 6.45
N ALA A 220 5.56 4.43 6.62
CA ALA A 220 6.45 3.64 5.77
C ALA A 220 5.84 3.30 4.39
N SER A 221 4.51 3.31 4.24
CA SER A 221 3.82 3.02 2.98
C SER A 221 3.38 4.27 2.22
N PHE A 222 3.52 5.45 2.82
CA PHE A 222 3.12 6.72 2.24
C PHE A 222 4.34 7.60 1.98
N ASP A 223 4.56 7.94 0.71
CA ASP A 223 5.66 8.82 0.30
C ASP A 223 5.30 10.29 0.51
N LYS A 224 5.78 10.84 1.62
CA LYS A 224 5.56 12.25 1.99
C LYS A 224 6.29 13.24 1.09
N THR A 225 7.25 12.77 0.29
CA THR A 225 7.98 13.61 -0.66
C THR A 225 7.18 13.86 -1.93
N LYS A 226 6.20 12.99 -2.22
CA LYS A 226 5.33 13.09 -3.39
C LYS A 226 3.99 13.73 -3.06
N ALA A 227 3.37 13.36 -1.93
CA ALA A 227 2.07 13.88 -1.54
C ALA A 227 1.91 13.99 -0.03
N GLN A 228 0.99 14.85 0.40
CA GLN A 228 0.57 14.98 1.80
C GLN A 228 -0.75 14.28 2.06
N ALA A 229 -1.66 14.35 1.11
CA ALA A 229 -2.94 13.68 1.13
C ALA A 229 -3.34 13.29 -0.30
N LEU A 230 -4.08 12.20 -0.42
CA LEU A 230 -4.68 11.70 -1.64
C LEU A 230 -6.20 11.76 -1.46
N PHE A 231 -6.87 12.38 -2.39
CA PHE A 231 -8.33 12.50 -2.47
C PHE A 231 -8.83 11.65 -3.61
N GLY A 232 -10.03 11.13 -3.52
CA GLY A 232 -10.57 10.42 -4.65
C GLY A 232 -11.89 9.71 -4.41
N ASP A 233 -12.43 9.24 -5.51
CA ASP A 233 -13.49 8.25 -5.53
C ASP A 233 -12.87 6.85 -5.51
N TRP A 234 -12.79 6.28 -4.32
CA TRP A 234 -12.15 5.00 -4.06
C TRP A 234 -12.92 3.80 -4.62
N ASP A 235 -14.13 3.98 -5.10
CA ASP A 235 -14.88 2.95 -5.80
C ASP A 235 -14.24 2.56 -7.15
N TYR A 236 -13.42 3.46 -7.72
CA TYR A 236 -12.63 3.18 -8.92
C TYR A 236 -11.27 2.53 -8.62
N ALA A 237 -10.79 2.57 -7.38
CA ALA A 237 -9.64 1.78 -6.96
C ALA A 237 -10.11 0.38 -6.58
N ARG A 238 -9.59 -0.64 -7.24
CA ARG A 238 -9.99 -2.04 -7.00
C ARG A 238 -8.79 -2.88 -6.59
N TYR A 239 -9.00 -3.75 -5.62
CA TYR A 239 -8.01 -4.74 -5.24
C TYR A 239 -8.62 -6.13 -5.19
N GLY A 240 -7.79 -7.15 -5.41
CA GLY A 240 -8.21 -8.53 -5.33
C GLY A 240 -7.16 -9.39 -4.64
N ILE A 241 -7.61 -10.30 -3.81
CA ILE A 241 -6.75 -11.30 -3.18
C ILE A 241 -7.05 -12.64 -3.83
N LEU A 242 -6.11 -13.16 -4.63
CA LEU A 242 -6.22 -14.48 -5.22
C LEU A 242 -5.86 -15.57 -4.20
N GLN A 243 -4.82 -15.30 -3.40
CA GLN A 243 -4.32 -16.21 -2.39
C GLN A 243 -3.88 -15.40 -1.18
N GLY A 244 -4.42 -15.73 -0.02
CA GLY A 244 -4.01 -15.15 1.26
C GLY A 244 -2.57 -15.48 1.61
N ILE A 245 -2.13 -15.08 2.79
CA ILE A 245 -0.76 -15.35 3.24
C ILE A 245 -0.60 -16.83 3.55
N GLU A 246 0.25 -17.51 2.79
CA GLU A 246 0.64 -18.91 3.01
C GLU A 246 2.04 -18.97 3.60
N TYR A 247 2.19 -19.84 4.59
CA TYR A 247 3.45 -20.08 5.27
C TYR A 247 3.96 -21.49 4.97
N ALA A 248 5.23 -21.60 4.63
CA ALA A 248 5.91 -22.87 4.43
C ALA A 248 7.26 -22.87 5.17
N ILE A 249 7.58 -23.97 5.82
CA ILE A 249 8.85 -24.16 6.50
C ILE A 249 9.68 -25.21 5.73
N SER A 250 10.96 -24.93 5.57
CA SER A 250 11.91 -25.88 4.96
C SER A 250 13.21 -25.89 5.76
N GLU A 251 13.76 -27.11 5.92
CA GLU A 251 15.04 -27.35 6.59
C GLU A 251 16.13 -27.75 5.59
N ASP A 252 15.73 -28.18 4.38
CA ASP A 252 16.63 -28.77 3.38
C ASP A 252 16.94 -27.80 2.22
N ALA A 253 16.42 -26.56 2.27
CA ALA A 253 16.58 -25.61 1.18
C ALA A 253 18.00 -25.01 1.16
N THR A 254 18.45 -24.66 -0.05
CA THR A 254 19.64 -23.83 -0.27
C THR A 254 19.19 -22.44 -0.66
N LEU A 255 19.65 -21.41 0.09
CA LEU A 255 19.33 -20.02 -0.14
C LEU A 255 20.43 -19.37 -0.99
N THR A 256 20.08 -19.02 -2.24
CA THR A 256 21.01 -18.40 -3.18
C THR A 256 21.13 -16.89 -3.02
N THR A 257 20.16 -16.26 -2.36
CA THR A 257 20.17 -14.82 -2.05
C THR A 257 20.95 -14.49 -0.80
N LEU A 258 21.28 -15.50 -0.01
CA LEU A 258 22.09 -15.39 1.20
C LEU A 258 23.45 -16.01 0.90
N THR A 259 24.51 -15.22 0.99
CA THR A 259 25.88 -15.70 0.84
C THR A 259 26.49 -15.92 2.22
N ALA A 260 27.20 -17.03 2.38
CA ALA A 260 27.97 -17.26 3.57
C ALA A 260 29.07 -16.20 3.66
N ASP A 261 29.31 -15.68 4.85
CA ASP A 261 30.37 -14.71 5.14
C ASP A 261 31.76 -15.40 5.28
N ASP A 262 31.84 -16.63 4.79
CA ASP A 262 33.11 -17.28 4.53
C ASP A 262 33.59 -16.81 3.14
N ALA A 263 34.85 -16.56 2.99
CA ALA A 263 35.51 -16.04 1.77
C ALA A 263 35.12 -16.75 0.44
N THR A 264 34.19 -17.69 0.45
CA THR A 264 33.77 -18.50 -0.70
C THR A 264 32.60 -17.89 -1.46
N GLY A 265 31.78 -17.01 -0.83
CA GLY A 265 30.61 -16.40 -1.47
C GLY A 265 29.55 -17.42 -1.96
N GLN A 266 29.57 -18.63 -1.41
CA GLN A 266 28.68 -19.71 -1.82
C GLN A 266 27.27 -19.56 -1.21
N PRO A 267 26.22 -20.07 -1.89
CA PRO A 267 24.88 -20.13 -1.34
C PRO A 267 24.84 -20.88 0.01
N VAL A 268 23.95 -20.46 0.89
CA VAL A 268 23.79 -21.07 2.22
C VAL A 268 22.90 -22.29 2.14
N SER A 269 23.44 -23.47 2.46
CA SER A 269 22.66 -24.68 2.69
C SER A 269 22.12 -24.68 4.14
N LEU A 270 20.81 -24.73 4.29
CA LEU A 270 20.17 -24.75 5.61
C LEU A 270 20.50 -26.03 6.38
N PHE A 271 20.55 -27.17 5.69
CA PHE A 271 20.86 -28.45 6.28
C PHE A 271 22.27 -28.50 6.91
N GLU A 272 23.29 -28.05 6.17
CA GLU A 272 24.68 -28.05 6.66
C GLU A 272 24.92 -27.15 7.87
N ARG A 273 24.02 -26.19 8.11
CA ARG A 273 24.19 -25.15 9.14
C ARG A 273 23.17 -25.27 10.29
N ASP A 274 22.41 -26.37 10.32
CA ASP A 274 21.33 -26.59 11.30
C ASP A 274 20.36 -25.41 11.40
N MET A 275 19.92 -24.95 10.23
CA MET A 275 19.01 -23.82 10.04
C MET A 275 17.68 -24.30 9.45
N PHE A 276 16.66 -23.49 9.57
CA PHE A 276 15.42 -23.62 8.81
C PHE A 276 15.02 -22.27 8.24
N ALA A 277 14.18 -22.25 7.22
CA ALA A 277 13.63 -21.04 6.66
C ALA A 277 12.11 -21.06 6.72
N LEU A 278 11.53 -19.94 7.16
CA LEU A 278 10.11 -19.66 7.05
C LEU A 278 9.89 -18.85 5.76
N ARG A 279 9.11 -19.38 4.82
CA ARG A 279 8.67 -18.67 3.63
C ARG A 279 7.23 -18.25 3.80
N ALA A 280 6.95 -16.98 3.58
CA ALA A 280 5.59 -16.45 3.47
C ALA A 280 5.36 -15.91 2.07
N THR A 281 4.20 -16.19 1.49
CA THR A 281 3.81 -15.70 0.15
C THR A 281 2.34 -15.31 0.13
N MET A 282 2.02 -14.28 -0.65
CA MET A 282 0.66 -13.78 -0.87
C MET A 282 0.50 -13.37 -2.34
N HIS A 283 -0.67 -13.56 -2.90
CA HIS A 283 -1.00 -13.11 -4.26
C HIS A 283 -2.09 -12.03 -4.20
N VAL A 284 -1.75 -10.82 -4.58
CA VAL A 284 -2.63 -9.66 -4.54
C VAL A 284 -2.61 -8.92 -5.87
N ALA A 285 -3.75 -8.40 -6.26
CA ALA A 285 -3.93 -7.58 -7.45
C ALA A 285 -4.39 -6.19 -7.07
N PHE A 286 -4.05 -5.21 -7.90
CA PHE A 286 -4.53 -3.84 -7.80
C PHE A 286 -4.80 -3.29 -9.19
N MET A 287 -5.82 -2.44 -9.29
CA MET A 287 -6.16 -1.73 -10.51
C MET A 287 -6.81 -0.39 -10.17
N ASN A 288 -6.33 0.67 -10.81
CA ASN A 288 -7.01 1.95 -10.86
C ASN A 288 -7.80 2.02 -12.17
N VAL A 289 -9.12 2.00 -12.08
CA VAL A 289 -10.01 1.96 -13.26
C VAL A 289 -10.09 3.32 -13.93
N LYS A 290 -10.11 4.40 -13.12
CA LYS A 290 -10.35 5.77 -13.60
C LYS A 290 -9.34 6.71 -12.93
N PRO A 291 -8.19 7.01 -13.60
CA PRO A 291 -7.14 7.84 -13.02
C PRO A 291 -7.55 9.26 -12.67
N ASP A 292 -8.47 9.86 -13.44
CA ASP A 292 -9.03 11.20 -13.26
C ASP A 292 -9.96 11.33 -12.03
N ALA A 293 -10.36 10.22 -11.43
CA ALA A 293 -11.13 10.20 -10.19
C ALA A 293 -10.29 10.47 -8.92
N PHE A 294 -9.00 10.75 -9.08
CA PHE A 294 -8.09 10.99 -7.96
C PHE A 294 -7.34 12.30 -8.10
N ALA A 295 -7.07 12.93 -6.95
CA ALA A 295 -6.22 14.12 -6.84
C ALA A 295 -5.28 14.00 -5.65
N ALA A 296 -4.20 14.77 -5.65
CA ALA A 296 -3.26 14.80 -4.56
C ALA A 296 -2.87 16.23 -4.18
N ILE A 297 -2.66 16.48 -2.89
CA ILE A 297 -1.96 17.67 -2.44
C ILE A 297 -0.47 17.35 -2.41
N GLY A 298 0.32 18.07 -3.21
CA GLY A 298 1.76 17.93 -3.27
C GLY A 298 2.46 18.30 -1.96
N PRO A 299 3.77 18.05 -1.85
CA PRO A 299 4.57 18.51 -0.71
C PRO A 299 4.68 20.03 -0.72
N VAL A 300 4.92 20.61 0.46
CA VAL A 300 5.34 22.01 0.56
C VAL A 300 6.56 22.19 -0.32
N THR A 301 6.47 22.99 -1.38
CA THR A 301 7.65 23.42 -2.10
C THR A 301 8.47 24.25 -1.11
N PRO A 302 9.72 23.85 -0.76
CA PRO A 302 10.54 24.69 0.10
C PRO A 302 10.73 26.02 -0.63
N GLY A 303 10.26 27.12 -0.03
CA GLY A 303 10.00 28.41 -0.60
C GLY A 303 10.97 28.86 -1.72
N GLU A 304 10.36 29.38 -2.81
CA GLU A 304 11.00 30.41 -3.61
C GLU A 304 11.18 31.69 -2.76
#